data_8f3c12e08e978afbfed7acbcdb300d7c
#
_entry.id   8f3c12e08e978afbfed7acbcdb300d7c
#
_cell.length_a   1.000
_cell.length_b   1.000
_cell.length_c   1.000
_cell.angle_alpha   90.00
_cell.angle_beta   90.00
_cell.angle_gamma   90.00
#
_symmetry.space_group_name_H-M   'P 1'
#
loop_
_entity.id
_entity.type
_entity.pdbx_description
1 polymer ?
#
loop_
_entity_poly.entity_id
_entity_poly.type
_entity_poly.pdbx_seq_one_letter_code
_entity_poly.pdbx_strand_id
1 'polypeptide(L)'
;METFLIRALQLIMSLSLLVIIHEGGHFLFARLFKVRVEKFCLFFDPWFTLFKFKPKRSDTEYAVGWLPLGGYVKIAGMIDESMDTEQMKQPEQPWEFRSKPAWQRLLIMVGGVLFNFLLALFIYSMILFAWGDQYIKVQEAPLGMDFNETAKAVGFQDGDILLSADNVPFVRYDGDMLSQIADAREVSVLRDGKKASVYIPEDMMQRLMADSVRFASFRFPYVIDSVMVNSPAAQAGILPGDSIIALDGKSISFSDFKQTMAERKKNAEALLKDSIDPRLITLTYVRGGVTDTTSLRVDSAYLMGVVASLTTDRLLPMVKKEYTFF
;
A
#
# COMPACT_ATOMS: atom_id res chain seq x y z
N MET A 1 -14.96 9.69 18.47
CA MET A 1 -14.81 8.70 19.54
C MET A 1 -15.10 7.29 19.07
N GLU A 2 -16.23 7.06 18.41
CA GLU A 2 -16.64 5.75 17.87
C GLU A 2 -15.60 5.12 16.95
N THR A 3 -15.08 5.84 15.97
CA THR A 3 -14.04 5.36 15.05
C THR A 3 -12.74 4.96 15.75
N PHE A 4 -12.38 5.68 16.82
CA PHE A 4 -11.19 5.34 17.61
C PHE A 4 -11.38 4.02 18.36
N LEU A 5 -12.53 3.82 19.00
CA LEU A 5 -12.84 2.58 19.74
C LEU A 5 -12.89 1.37 18.80
N ILE A 6 -13.49 1.52 17.63
CA ILE A 6 -13.53 0.45 16.61
C ILE A 6 -12.12 0.08 16.18
N ARG A 7 -11.28 1.06 15.84
CA ARG A 7 -9.88 0.80 15.44
C ARG A 7 -9.04 0.18 16.56
N ALA A 8 -9.22 0.62 17.79
CA ALA A 8 -8.56 0.05 18.95
C ALA A 8 -8.97 -1.42 19.18
N LEU A 9 -10.27 -1.72 19.07
CA LEU A 9 -10.77 -3.09 19.17
C LEU A 9 -10.22 -3.98 18.05
N GLN A 10 -10.22 -3.50 16.80
CA GLN A 10 -9.65 -4.22 15.66
C GLN A 10 -8.17 -4.53 15.87
N LEU A 11 -7.40 -3.57 16.39
CA LEU A 11 -5.99 -3.76 16.70
C LEU A 11 -5.79 -4.85 17.76
N ILE A 12 -6.54 -4.77 18.87
CA ILE A 12 -6.46 -5.77 19.96
C ILE A 12 -6.84 -7.16 19.45
N MET A 13 -7.91 -7.29 18.65
CA MET A 13 -8.33 -8.57 18.06
C MET A 13 -7.26 -9.14 17.13
N SER A 14 -6.64 -8.31 16.29
CA SER A 14 -5.57 -8.74 15.36
C SER A 14 -4.34 -9.22 16.13
N LEU A 15 -3.91 -8.46 17.14
CA LEU A 15 -2.79 -8.85 18.01
C LEU A 15 -3.10 -10.14 18.77
N SER A 16 -4.33 -10.26 19.30
CA SER A 16 -4.75 -11.49 20.01
C SER A 16 -4.64 -12.73 19.13
N LEU A 17 -5.10 -12.62 17.88
CA LEU A 17 -5.00 -13.73 16.92
C LEU A 17 -3.55 -14.12 16.65
N LEU A 18 -2.68 -13.13 16.38
CA LEU A 18 -1.26 -13.39 16.13
C LEU A 18 -0.56 -14.01 17.35
N VAL A 19 -0.86 -13.52 18.55
CA VAL A 19 -0.29 -14.04 19.80
C VAL A 19 -0.77 -15.48 20.05
N ILE A 20 -2.07 -15.76 19.92
CA ILE A 20 -2.61 -17.13 20.13
C ILE A 20 -1.95 -18.12 19.15
N ILE A 21 -1.80 -17.76 17.90
CA ILE A 21 -1.18 -18.64 16.89
C ILE A 21 0.32 -18.80 17.16
N HIS A 22 1.01 -17.73 17.54
CA HIS A 22 2.43 -17.77 17.90
C HIS A 22 2.68 -18.68 19.10
N GLU A 23 2.02 -18.42 20.22
CA GLU A 23 2.13 -19.22 21.43
C GLU A 23 1.62 -20.66 21.22
N GLY A 24 0.59 -20.79 20.37
CA GLY A 24 0.08 -22.09 19.94
C GLY A 24 1.13 -22.93 19.21
N GLY A 25 2.02 -22.32 18.46
CA GLY A 25 3.14 -22.99 17.78
C GLY A 25 4.15 -23.57 18.77
N HIS A 26 4.60 -22.80 19.76
CA HIS A 26 5.45 -23.28 20.85
C HIS A 26 4.77 -24.40 21.64
N PHE A 27 3.53 -24.19 22.00
CA PHE A 27 2.71 -25.15 22.74
C PHE A 27 2.58 -26.48 21.99
N LEU A 28 2.26 -26.44 20.69
CA LEU A 28 2.05 -27.65 19.90
C LEU A 28 3.32 -28.50 19.82
N PHE A 29 4.46 -27.90 19.50
CA PHE A 29 5.74 -28.62 19.42
C PHE A 29 6.18 -29.13 20.80
N ALA A 30 6.00 -28.35 21.88
CA ALA A 30 6.30 -28.81 23.23
C ALA A 30 5.47 -30.07 23.57
N ARG A 31 4.17 -30.05 23.28
CA ARG A 31 3.29 -31.22 23.51
C ARG A 31 3.65 -32.42 22.61
N LEU A 32 3.97 -32.18 21.34
CA LEU A 32 4.37 -33.20 20.37
C LEU A 32 5.64 -33.96 20.86
N PHE A 33 6.60 -33.23 21.42
CA PHE A 33 7.83 -33.82 21.96
C PHE A 33 7.76 -34.22 23.42
N LYS A 34 6.54 -34.25 23.99
CA LYS A 34 6.29 -34.66 25.39
C LYS A 34 7.06 -33.78 26.39
N VAL A 35 7.21 -32.48 26.06
CA VAL A 35 7.68 -31.48 27.01
C VAL A 35 6.48 -30.95 27.77
N ARG A 36 6.62 -30.82 29.07
CA ARG A 36 5.56 -30.31 29.94
C ARG A 36 5.39 -28.82 29.74
N VAL A 37 4.15 -28.40 29.50
CA VAL A 37 3.75 -26.99 29.48
C VAL A 37 2.98 -26.69 30.75
N GLU A 38 3.47 -25.77 31.54
CA GLU A 38 2.91 -25.40 32.84
C GLU A 38 1.79 -24.38 32.70
N LYS A 39 2.00 -23.35 31.84
CA LYS A 39 1.00 -22.30 31.63
C LYS A 39 0.97 -21.87 30.15
N PHE A 40 -0.22 -21.60 29.65
CA PHE A 40 -0.48 -20.94 28.38
C PHE A 40 -1.26 -19.67 28.68
N CYS A 41 -0.65 -18.51 28.50
CA CYS A 41 -1.25 -17.24 28.84
C CYS A 41 -1.40 -16.35 27.60
N LEU A 42 -2.65 -16.04 27.26
CA LEU A 42 -2.94 -14.98 26.31
C LEU A 42 -2.87 -13.64 27.05
N PHE A 43 -2.06 -12.75 26.55
CA PHE A 43 -1.70 -11.49 27.18
C PHE A 43 -0.88 -11.65 28.48
N PHE A 44 -0.08 -10.65 28.76
CA PHE A 44 0.70 -10.66 30.00
C PHE A 44 -0.22 -10.41 31.22
N ASP A 45 0.09 -11.07 32.31
CA ASP A 45 -0.66 -10.98 33.55
C ASP A 45 0.20 -10.51 34.75
N PRO A 46 0.99 -9.41 34.61
CA PRO A 46 1.73 -8.88 35.73
C PRO A 46 0.75 -8.51 36.84
N TRP A 47 1.04 -8.96 38.05
CA TRP A 47 0.30 -8.80 39.30
C TRP A 47 -1.02 -9.58 39.41
N PHE A 48 -1.83 -9.68 38.37
CA PHE A 48 -3.08 -10.44 38.43
C PHE A 48 -3.51 -10.98 37.06
N THR A 49 -4.25 -12.08 37.08
CA THR A 49 -4.81 -12.74 35.92
C THR A 49 -6.30 -12.47 35.84
N LEU A 50 -6.84 -12.07 34.68
CA LEU A 50 -8.27 -11.82 34.48
C LEU A 50 -9.09 -13.12 34.57
N PHE A 51 -8.59 -14.17 33.91
CA PHE A 51 -9.24 -15.47 33.88
C PHE A 51 -8.19 -16.56 33.84
N LYS A 52 -8.44 -17.67 34.59
CA LYS A 52 -7.61 -18.87 34.57
C LYS A 52 -8.45 -20.13 34.66
N PHE A 53 -8.01 -21.14 33.94
CA PHE A 53 -8.67 -22.43 33.90
C PHE A 53 -7.65 -23.56 33.79
N LYS A 54 -7.75 -24.58 34.65
CA LYS A 54 -6.90 -25.76 34.57
C LYS A 54 -7.79 -27.02 34.44
N PRO A 55 -7.73 -27.72 33.29
CA PRO A 55 -8.47 -28.98 33.10
C PRO A 55 -7.99 -30.04 34.07
N LYS A 56 -8.91 -30.84 34.61
CA LYS A 56 -8.60 -31.88 35.62
C LYS A 56 -7.60 -32.93 35.17
N ARG A 57 -7.42 -33.11 33.85
CA ARG A 57 -6.50 -34.10 33.22
C ARG A 57 -5.34 -33.48 32.51
N SER A 58 -5.07 -32.21 32.71
CA SER A 58 -3.96 -31.47 32.06
C SER A 58 -3.05 -30.85 33.11
N ASP A 59 -1.74 -30.88 32.84
CA ASP A 59 -0.78 -30.19 33.67
C ASP A 59 -0.73 -28.66 33.33
N THR A 60 -1.32 -28.27 32.20
CA THR A 60 -1.28 -26.89 31.71
C THR A 60 -2.41 -26.05 32.30
N GLU A 61 -2.09 -24.92 32.85
CA GLU A 61 -3.02 -23.85 33.21
C GLU A 61 -3.19 -22.89 31.98
N TYR A 62 -4.42 -22.68 31.58
CA TYR A 62 -4.78 -21.70 30.55
C TYR A 62 -5.24 -20.42 31.23
N ALA A 63 -4.68 -19.29 30.80
CA ALA A 63 -4.91 -17.99 31.42
C ALA A 63 -5.09 -16.86 30.39
N VAL A 64 -5.77 -15.81 30.82
CA VAL A 64 -5.88 -14.55 30.08
C VAL A 64 -5.43 -13.44 31.00
N GLY A 65 -4.37 -12.76 30.60
CA GLY A 65 -3.85 -11.56 31.26
C GLY A 65 -4.65 -10.32 30.88
N TRP A 66 -4.34 -9.21 31.52
CA TRP A 66 -5.00 -7.94 31.29
C TRP A 66 -4.24 -7.01 30.34
N LEU A 67 -2.94 -7.27 30.09
CA LEU A 67 -2.08 -6.41 29.30
C LEU A 67 -1.89 -6.93 27.86
N PRO A 68 -2.58 -6.36 26.84
CA PRO A 68 -2.62 -6.92 25.48
C PRO A 68 -1.37 -6.57 24.65
N LEU A 69 -0.18 -6.73 25.24
CA LEU A 69 1.11 -6.47 24.59
C LEU A 69 1.87 -7.72 24.16
N GLY A 70 1.29 -8.90 24.36
CA GLY A 70 1.91 -10.18 24.05
C GLY A 70 1.27 -11.30 24.86
N GLY A 71 1.82 -12.50 24.81
CA GLY A 71 1.45 -13.66 25.61
C GLY A 71 2.68 -14.46 25.97
N TYR A 72 2.52 -15.59 26.61
CA TYR A 72 3.62 -16.50 26.86
C TYR A 72 3.16 -17.95 27.11
N VAL A 73 4.06 -18.87 26.80
CA VAL A 73 3.91 -20.29 27.11
C VAL A 73 5.04 -20.69 28.05
N LYS A 74 4.69 -20.99 29.33
CA LYS A 74 5.68 -21.48 30.30
C LYS A 74 5.96 -22.96 30.05
N ILE A 75 7.14 -23.24 29.50
CA ILE A 75 7.62 -24.56 29.13
C ILE A 75 8.63 -25.03 30.19
N ALA A 76 8.42 -26.20 30.78
CA ALA A 76 9.30 -26.74 31.82
C ALA A 76 10.75 -26.89 31.33
N GLY A 77 11.70 -26.37 32.10
CA GLY A 77 13.14 -26.45 31.79
C GLY A 77 13.59 -25.49 30.66
N MET A 78 12.80 -24.46 30.35
CA MET A 78 13.14 -23.37 29.43
C MET A 78 13.08 -22.04 30.18
N ILE A 79 14.04 -21.16 29.94
CA ILE A 79 13.94 -19.76 30.38
C ILE A 79 13.18 -19.03 29.28
N ASP A 80 11.95 -18.66 29.58
CA ASP A 80 11.05 -17.90 28.72
C ASP A 80 10.85 -16.46 29.26
N GLU A 81 9.86 -15.78 28.76
CA GLU A 81 9.51 -14.42 29.18
C GLU A 81 9.05 -14.35 30.66
N SER A 82 8.75 -15.50 31.29
CA SER A 82 8.43 -15.55 32.73
C SER A 82 9.67 -15.47 33.63
N MET A 83 10.89 -15.56 33.07
CA MET A 83 12.19 -15.48 33.74
C MET A 83 12.33 -16.39 34.97
N ASP A 84 11.65 -17.55 35.00
CA ASP A 84 11.76 -18.49 36.09
C ASP A 84 13.07 -19.28 36.03
N THR A 85 14.08 -18.80 36.73
CA THR A 85 15.42 -19.42 36.80
C THR A 85 15.54 -20.47 37.93
N GLU A 86 14.58 -20.56 38.83
CA GLU A 86 14.67 -21.49 39.96
C GLU A 86 14.59 -22.94 39.55
N GLN A 87 13.78 -23.25 38.55
CA GLN A 87 13.69 -24.61 37.96
C GLN A 87 15.02 -25.08 37.37
N MET A 88 15.84 -24.16 36.86
CA MET A 88 17.12 -24.49 36.26
C MET A 88 18.20 -24.94 37.27
N LYS A 89 17.99 -24.67 38.56
CA LYS A 89 18.90 -25.11 39.67
C LYS A 89 18.69 -26.56 40.07
N GLN A 90 17.55 -27.17 39.65
CA GLN A 90 17.19 -28.55 39.98
C GLN A 90 17.78 -29.51 38.93
N PRO A 91 17.96 -30.83 39.30
CA PRO A 91 18.36 -31.84 38.33
C PRO A 91 17.39 -31.95 37.17
N GLU A 92 17.91 -32.14 35.94
CA GLU A 92 17.16 -32.27 34.72
C GLU A 92 16.17 -33.43 34.76
N GLN A 93 14.93 -33.17 34.28
CA GLN A 93 13.87 -34.15 34.22
C GLN A 93 13.55 -34.56 32.77
N PRO A 94 13.08 -35.79 32.49
CA PRO A 94 12.84 -36.27 31.14
C PRO A 94 11.74 -35.50 30.37
N TRP A 95 10.87 -34.80 31.07
CA TRP A 95 9.79 -33.99 30.49
C TRP A 95 10.13 -32.50 30.32
N GLU A 96 11.41 -32.13 30.57
CA GLU A 96 11.87 -30.74 30.41
C GLU A 96 12.40 -30.48 29.02
N PHE A 97 12.35 -29.22 28.60
CA PHE A 97 12.91 -28.73 27.33
C PHE A 97 14.40 -29.04 27.18
N ARG A 98 15.18 -28.84 28.23
CA ARG A 98 16.64 -29.08 28.22
C ARG A 98 17.01 -30.54 28.01
N SER A 99 16.16 -31.50 28.37
CA SER A 99 16.36 -32.94 28.16
C SER A 99 16.21 -33.40 26.70
N LYS A 100 15.70 -32.52 25.83
CA LYS A 100 15.39 -32.90 24.45
C LYS A 100 16.59 -32.69 23.52
N PRO A 101 16.72 -33.50 22.46
CA PRO A 101 17.77 -33.31 21.46
C PRO A 101 17.62 -31.94 20.77
N ALA A 102 18.75 -31.42 20.27
CA ALA A 102 18.84 -30.05 19.73
C ALA A 102 17.77 -29.72 18.68
N TRP A 103 17.46 -30.66 17.76
CA TRP A 103 16.47 -30.42 16.72
C TRP A 103 15.02 -30.26 17.27
N GLN A 104 14.66 -30.99 18.35
CA GLN A 104 13.36 -30.82 19.01
C GLN A 104 13.28 -29.46 19.72
N ARG A 105 14.35 -29.08 20.40
CA ARG A 105 14.46 -27.77 21.03
C ARG A 105 14.34 -26.63 20.01
N LEU A 106 15.02 -26.80 18.86
CA LEU A 106 14.93 -25.83 17.75
C LEU A 106 13.49 -25.68 17.26
N LEU A 107 12.78 -26.81 17.03
CA LEU A 107 11.37 -26.76 16.55
C LEU A 107 10.43 -26.13 17.58
N ILE A 108 10.64 -26.38 18.89
CA ILE A 108 9.89 -25.70 19.93
C ILE A 108 10.12 -24.19 19.87
N MET A 109 11.39 -23.75 19.76
CA MET A 109 11.74 -22.32 19.75
C MET A 109 11.24 -21.61 18.48
N VAL A 110 11.34 -22.24 17.31
CA VAL A 110 10.92 -21.64 16.04
C VAL A 110 9.40 -21.78 15.83
N GLY A 111 8.74 -22.63 16.62
CA GLY A 111 7.32 -22.98 16.46
C GLY A 111 6.39 -21.77 16.34
N GLY A 112 6.54 -20.77 17.19
CA GLY A 112 5.73 -19.57 17.16
C GLY A 112 5.84 -18.81 15.83
N VAL A 113 7.07 -18.53 15.41
CA VAL A 113 7.33 -17.82 14.15
C VAL A 113 6.86 -18.64 12.95
N LEU A 114 7.08 -19.95 12.96
CA LEU A 114 6.65 -20.84 11.88
C LEU A 114 5.12 -20.81 11.70
N PHE A 115 4.38 -20.86 12.80
CA PHE A 115 2.91 -20.84 12.73
C PHE A 115 2.38 -19.47 12.28
N ASN A 116 2.99 -18.36 12.69
CA ASN A 116 2.64 -17.04 12.16
C ASN A 116 2.96 -16.90 10.67
N PHE A 117 4.06 -17.47 10.21
CA PHE A 117 4.39 -17.52 8.78
C PHE A 117 3.35 -18.33 7.99
N LEU A 118 2.96 -19.51 8.47
CA LEU A 118 1.91 -20.31 7.85
C LEU A 118 0.56 -19.60 7.85
N LEU A 119 0.22 -18.90 8.94
CA LEU A 119 -0.98 -18.07 9.01
C LEU A 119 -0.94 -16.95 7.97
N ALA A 120 0.19 -16.28 7.81
CA ALA A 120 0.36 -15.22 6.81
C ALA A 120 0.16 -15.77 5.39
N LEU A 121 0.77 -16.91 5.05
CA LEU A 121 0.56 -17.58 3.77
C LEU A 121 -0.90 -17.95 3.55
N PHE A 122 -1.56 -18.50 4.57
CA PHE A 122 -2.98 -18.86 4.50
C PHE A 122 -3.86 -17.64 4.26
N ILE A 123 -3.70 -16.57 5.04
CA ILE A 123 -4.50 -15.34 4.90
C ILE A 123 -4.25 -14.71 3.52
N TYR A 124 -2.98 -14.61 3.08
CA TYR A 124 -2.65 -14.04 1.78
C TYR A 124 -3.26 -14.85 0.63
N SER A 125 -3.18 -16.20 0.72
CA SER A 125 -3.80 -17.08 -0.28
C SER A 125 -5.32 -16.90 -0.31
N MET A 126 -5.96 -16.78 0.85
CA MET A 126 -7.41 -16.54 0.94
C MET A 126 -7.82 -15.19 0.37
N ILE A 127 -7.01 -14.15 0.59
CA ILE A 127 -7.23 -12.83 -0.01
C ILE A 127 -7.16 -12.92 -1.53
N LEU A 128 -6.10 -13.54 -2.08
CA LEU A 128 -5.96 -13.72 -3.53
C LEU A 128 -7.10 -14.55 -4.13
N PHE A 129 -7.54 -15.59 -3.42
CA PHE A 129 -8.65 -16.43 -3.86
C PHE A 129 -9.99 -15.68 -3.83
N ALA A 130 -10.27 -14.90 -2.77
CA ALA A 130 -11.55 -14.22 -2.59
C ALA A 130 -11.67 -12.95 -3.46
N TRP A 131 -10.62 -12.17 -3.57
CA TRP A 131 -10.63 -10.87 -4.26
C TRP A 131 -9.84 -10.84 -5.58
N GLY A 132 -8.95 -11.81 -5.80
CA GLY A 132 -8.03 -11.81 -6.93
C GLY A 132 -6.90 -10.80 -6.78
N ASP A 133 -6.10 -10.66 -7.83
CA ASP A 133 -5.06 -9.63 -7.97
C ASP A 133 -5.57 -8.53 -8.92
N GLN A 134 -5.61 -7.30 -8.43
CA GLN A 134 -6.09 -6.16 -9.21
C GLN A 134 -4.91 -5.25 -9.56
N TYR A 135 -4.76 -4.97 -10.84
CA TYR A 135 -3.71 -4.08 -11.33
C TYR A 135 -4.17 -3.27 -12.53
N ILE A 136 -3.48 -2.17 -12.78
CA ILE A 136 -3.69 -1.35 -13.96
C ILE A 136 -2.74 -1.82 -15.05
N LYS A 137 -3.26 -2.13 -16.22
CA LYS A 137 -2.42 -2.41 -17.38
C LYS A 137 -1.79 -1.11 -17.86
N VAL A 138 -0.46 -1.08 -17.89
CA VAL A 138 0.31 0.10 -18.33
C VAL A 138 -0.06 0.52 -19.73
N GLN A 139 -0.22 -0.44 -20.64
CA GLN A 139 -0.54 -0.20 -22.05
C GLN A 139 -1.96 0.33 -22.29
N GLU A 140 -2.86 0.18 -21.33
CA GLU A 140 -4.25 0.64 -21.42
C GLU A 140 -4.50 1.94 -20.65
N ALA A 141 -3.44 2.61 -20.15
CA ALA A 141 -3.54 3.89 -19.47
C ALA A 141 -4.04 4.98 -20.45
N PRO A 142 -5.24 5.55 -20.27
CA PRO A 142 -5.88 6.39 -21.29
C PRO A 142 -5.14 7.70 -21.58
N LEU A 143 -4.41 8.22 -20.61
CA LEU A 143 -3.64 9.46 -20.71
C LEU A 143 -2.12 9.22 -20.65
N GLY A 144 -1.68 7.96 -20.69
CA GLY A 144 -0.26 7.62 -20.51
C GLY A 144 0.24 7.88 -19.10
N MET A 145 1.50 8.26 -19.00
CA MET A 145 2.20 8.46 -17.74
C MET A 145 2.82 9.86 -17.65
N ASP A 146 2.95 10.36 -16.42
CA ASP A 146 3.81 11.50 -16.08
C ASP A 146 5.17 10.97 -15.65
N PHE A 147 6.23 11.64 -16.07
CA PHE A 147 7.61 11.24 -15.83
C PHE A 147 8.35 12.29 -15.00
N ASN A 148 9.28 11.84 -14.16
CA ASN A 148 10.16 12.74 -13.44
C ASN A 148 11.23 13.33 -14.37
N GLU A 149 12.04 14.27 -13.86
CA GLU A 149 13.06 14.94 -14.64
C GLU A 149 14.17 13.99 -15.12
N THR A 150 14.49 12.95 -14.34
CA THR A 150 15.45 11.91 -14.72
C THR A 150 14.94 11.11 -15.93
N ALA A 151 13.68 10.73 -15.95
CA ALA A 151 13.07 10.04 -17.08
C ALA A 151 13.01 10.95 -18.32
N LYS A 152 12.61 12.22 -18.15
CA LYS A 152 12.58 13.22 -19.23
C LYS A 152 13.96 13.47 -19.85
N ALA A 153 15.00 13.51 -19.02
CA ALA A 153 16.39 13.64 -19.49
C ALA A 153 16.85 12.46 -20.36
N VAL A 154 16.27 11.28 -20.19
CA VAL A 154 16.53 10.08 -21.02
C VAL A 154 15.71 10.10 -22.32
N GLY A 155 14.63 10.88 -22.37
CA GLY A 155 13.80 11.03 -23.57
C GLY A 155 12.36 10.60 -23.45
N PHE A 156 11.90 10.22 -22.27
CA PHE A 156 10.46 10.00 -22.00
C PHE A 156 9.74 11.35 -21.98
N GLN A 157 8.47 11.35 -22.33
CA GLN A 157 7.62 12.54 -22.32
C GLN A 157 6.31 12.25 -21.57
N ASP A 158 5.79 13.27 -20.90
CA ASP A 158 4.48 13.17 -20.25
C ASP A 158 3.42 12.84 -21.29
N GLY A 159 2.61 11.81 -20.99
CA GLY A 159 1.61 11.25 -21.92
C GLY A 159 2.09 10.02 -22.70
N ASP A 160 3.36 9.66 -22.65
CA ASP A 160 3.80 8.40 -23.25
C ASP A 160 3.11 7.21 -22.58
N ILE A 161 2.61 6.26 -23.38
CA ILE A 161 2.12 4.98 -22.93
C ILE A 161 3.26 3.98 -23.10
N LEU A 162 3.71 3.36 -22.04
CA LEU A 162 4.79 2.37 -22.06
C LEU A 162 4.31 1.06 -22.70
N LEU A 163 4.99 0.57 -23.72
CA LEU A 163 4.60 -0.64 -24.46
C LEU A 163 5.46 -1.85 -24.10
N SER A 164 6.78 -1.74 -24.24
CA SER A 164 7.71 -2.85 -24.01
C SER A 164 9.13 -2.36 -23.76
N ALA A 165 9.93 -3.20 -23.08
CA ALA A 165 11.38 -3.06 -22.96
C ALA A 165 12.03 -4.18 -23.76
N ASP A 166 12.92 -3.86 -24.72
CA ASP A 166 13.59 -4.83 -25.63
C ASP A 166 12.61 -5.88 -26.22
N ASN A 167 11.43 -5.43 -26.66
CA ASN A 167 10.30 -6.22 -27.15
C ASN A 167 9.56 -7.09 -26.09
N VAL A 168 9.91 -7.04 -24.81
CA VAL A 168 9.15 -7.67 -23.73
C VAL A 168 8.03 -6.72 -23.30
N PRO A 169 6.75 -7.07 -23.47
CA PRO A 169 5.65 -6.15 -23.16
C PRO A 169 5.55 -5.87 -21.66
N PHE A 170 5.28 -4.62 -21.31
CA PHE A 170 4.90 -4.26 -19.95
C PHE A 170 3.48 -4.72 -19.67
N VAL A 171 3.27 -5.38 -18.53
CA VAL A 171 1.93 -5.83 -18.11
C VAL A 171 1.35 -4.87 -17.08
N ARG A 172 2.09 -4.62 -16.01
CA ARG A 172 1.65 -3.77 -14.90
C ARG A 172 2.78 -2.86 -14.42
N TYR A 173 2.39 -1.80 -13.73
CA TYR A 173 3.34 -0.87 -13.12
C TYR A 173 3.73 -1.38 -11.73
N ASP A 174 4.92 -1.93 -11.61
CA ASP A 174 5.50 -2.44 -10.37
C ASP A 174 7.03 -2.31 -10.38
N GLY A 175 7.69 -2.87 -9.35
CA GLY A 175 9.15 -2.87 -9.26
C GLY A 175 9.83 -3.63 -10.39
N ASP A 176 9.20 -4.71 -10.87
CA ASP A 176 9.73 -5.52 -11.97
C ASP A 176 9.76 -4.72 -13.27
N MET A 177 8.75 -3.88 -13.55
CA MET A 177 8.74 -3.00 -14.71
C MET A 177 9.90 -1.99 -14.66
N LEU A 178 10.18 -1.40 -13.50
CA LEU A 178 11.29 -0.46 -13.35
C LEU A 178 12.64 -1.14 -13.57
N SER A 179 12.81 -2.36 -13.07
CA SER A 179 14.00 -3.18 -13.33
C SER A 179 14.14 -3.51 -14.82
N GLN A 180 13.03 -3.89 -15.49
CA GLN A 180 13.03 -4.14 -16.93
C GLN A 180 13.44 -2.89 -17.72
N ILE A 181 12.97 -1.70 -17.33
CA ILE A 181 13.38 -0.43 -17.97
C ILE A 181 14.87 -0.19 -17.76
N ALA A 182 15.37 -0.39 -16.53
CA ALA A 182 16.78 -0.10 -16.21
C ALA A 182 17.76 -1.03 -16.93
N ASP A 183 17.38 -2.27 -17.18
CA ASP A 183 18.20 -3.31 -17.84
C ASP A 183 18.05 -3.30 -19.38
N ALA A 184 17.04 -2.59 -19.89
CA ALA A 184 16.78 -2.56 -21.34
C ALA A 184 17.77 -1.67 -22.08
N ARG A 185 17.94 -1.92 -23.36
CA ARG A 185 18.61 -1.00 -24.30
C ARG A 185 17.65 0.02 -24.88
N GLU A 186 16.40 -0.42 -25.08
CA GLU A 186 15.39 0.38 -25.74
C GLU A 186 14.02 0.12 -25.10
N VAL A 187 13.29 1.20 -24.83
CA VAL A 187 11.88 1.13 -24.41
C VAL A 187 11.01 1.69 -25.52
N SER A 188 10.06 0.86 -25.99
CA SER A 188 9.04 1.30 -26.93
C SER A 188 7.90 1.97 -26.21
N VAL A 189 7.48 3.14 -26.69
CA VAL A 189 6.36 3.92 -26.16
C VAL A 189 5.36 4.26 -27.26
N LEU A 190 4.12 4.54 -26.90
CA LEU A 190 3.14 5.16 -27.77
C LEU A 190 3.05 6.65 -27.41
N ARG A 191 3.52 7.51 -28.28
CA ARG A 191 3.54 8.97 -28.15
C ARG A 191 2.66 9.59 -29.22
N ASP A 192 1.65 10.34 -28.84
CA ASP A 192 0.67 10.96 -29.75
C ASP A 192 0.11 9.98 -30.80
N GLY A 193 -0.19 8.75 -30.35
CA GLY A 193 -0.71 7.67 -31.22
C GLY A 193 0.32 7.02 -32.15
N LYS A 194 1.60 7.40 -32.07
CA LYS A 194 2.69 6.82 -32.88
C LYS A 194 3.70 6.09 -31.99
N LYS A 195 4.20 4.95 -32.48
CA LYS A 195 5.29 4.27 -31.77
C LYS A 195 6.56 5.08 -31.85
N ALA A 196 7.21 5.23 -30.70
CA ALA A 196 8.53 5.87 -30.57
C ALA A 196 9.42 4.98 -29.69
N SER A 197 10.72 5.14 -29.81
CA SER A 197 11.73 4.41 -29.06
C SER A 197 12.53 5.36 -28.19
N VAL A 198 12.73 4.97 -26.94
CA VAL A 198 13.58 5.67 -25.97
C VAL A 198 14.76 4.77 -25.65
N TYR A 199 15.97 5.25 -25.94
CA TYR A 199 17.21 4.51 -25.65
C TYR A 199 17.64 4.73 -24.19
N ILE A 200 17.88 3.65 -23.49
CA ILE A 200 18.17 3.66 -22.06
C ILE A 200 19.68 3.67 -21.85
N PRO A 201 20.23 4.60 -21.06
CA PRO A 201 21.64 4.65 -20.76
C PRO A 201 22.04 3.52 -19.77
N GLU A 202 23.29 3.06 -19.86
CA GLU A 202 23.81 1.97 -19.03
C GLU A 202 23.79 2.28 -17.52
N ASP A 203 23.79 3.56 -17.15
CA ASP A 203 23.71 4.01 -15.75
C ASP A 203 22.28 4.23 -15.24
N MET A 204 21.28 3.74 -15.97
CA MET A 204 19.86 3.99 -15.64
C MET A 204 19.48 3.52 -14.25
N MET A 205 19.91 2.33 -13.83
CA MET A 205 19.64 1.81 -12.48
C MET A 205 20.20 2.75 -11.41
N GLN A 206 21.40 3.29 -11.60
CA GLN A 206 22.01 4.22 -10.64
C GLN A 206 21.22 5.53 -10.56
N ARG A 207 20.73 6.04 -11.70
CA ARG A 207 19.86 7.23 -11.74
C ARG A 207 18.54 7.00 -11.02
N LEU A 208 17.91 5.84 -11.23
CA LEU A 208 16.67 5.47 -10.53
C LEU A 208 16.86 5.37 -9.01
N MET A 209 18.00 4.84 -8.56
CA MET A 209 18.31 4.71 -7.14
C MET A 209 18.72 6.04 -6.48
N ALA A 210 19.28 6.98 -7.24
CA ALA A 210 19.68 8.29 -6.75
C ALA A 210 18.50 9.26 -6.62
N ASP A 211 17.41 9.00 -7.35
CA ASP A 211 16.23 9.86 -7.36
C ASP A 211 15.28 9.48 -6.23
N SER A 212 14.86 10.47 -5.45
CA SER A 212 13.85 10.30 -4.38
C SER A 212 12.41 10.39 -4.91
N VAL A 213 12.23 10.80 -6.17
CA VAL A 213 10.92 10.96 -6.83
C VAL A 213 10.63 9.74 -7.69
N ARG A 214 9.39 9.29 -7.71
CA ARG A 214 8.97 8.18 -8.57
C ARG A 214 9.30 8.47 -10.03
N PHE A 215 9.90 7.50 -10.71
CA PHE A 215 10.28 7.57 -12.12
C PHE A 215 9.10 7.93 -13.04
N ALA A 216 7.97 7.28 -12.84
CA ALA A 216 6.74 7.51 -13.58
C ALA A 216 5.52 7.36 -12.67
N SER A 217 4.41 7.94 -13.06
CA SER A 217 3.10 7.75 -12.43
C SER A 217 2.00 7.82 -13.48
N PHE A 218 0.87 7.14 -13.24
CA PHE A 218 -0.27 7.26 -14.16
C PHE A 218 -0.80 8.67 -14.19
N ARG A 219 -1.13 9.15 -15.38
CA ARG A 219 -1.87 10.40 -15.57
C ARG A 219 -3.35 10.14 -15.32
N PHE A 220 -3.92 10.91 -14.40
CA PHE A 220 -5.33 10.81 -14.06
C PHE A 220 -6.15 11.84 -14.82
N PRO A 221 -7.33 11.44 -15.36
CA PRO A 221 -8.33 12.40 -15.81
C PRO A 221 -8.72 13.35 -14.67
N TYR A 222 -8.96 14.61 -14.98
CA TYR A 222 -9.39 15.59 -13.98
C TYR A 222 -10.91 15.55 -13.81
N VAL A 223 -11.41 14.59 -13.06
CA VAL A 223 -12.84 14.44 -12.75
C VAL A 223 -13.15 15.10 -11.41
N ILE A 224 -14.22 15.89 -11.36
CA ILE A 224 -14.67 16.60 -10.16
C ILE A 224 -15.50 15.66 -9.29
N ASP A 225 -15.08 15.45 -8.04
CA ASP A 225 -15.82 14.67 -7.04
C ASP A 225 -16.83 15.55 -6.30
N SER A 226 -16.39 16.73 -5.85
CA SER A 226 -17.26 17.69 -5.17
C SER A 226 -16.85 19.13 -5.44
N VAL A 227 -17.80 20.05 -5.30
CA VAL A 227 -17.62 21.48 -5.51
C VAL A 227 -17.96 22.22 -4.23
N MET A 228 -17.06 23.10 -3.77
CA MET A 228 -17.29 23.88 -2.57
C MET A 228 -18.33 24.97 -2.81
N VAL A 229 -19.21 25.18 -1.85
CA VAL A 229 -20.23 26.24 -1.90
C VAL A 229 -19.56 27.61 -2.00
N ASN A 230 -20.11 28.48 -2.85
CA ASN A 230 -19.61 29.84 -3.12
C ASN A 230 -18.19 29.90 -3.73
N SER A 231 -17.65 28.77 -4.22
CA SER A 231 -16.36 28.75 -4.88
C SER A 231 -16.42 29.31 -6.32
N PRO A 232 -15.25 29.66 -6.90
CA PRO A 232 -15.17 30.04 -8.32
C PRO A 232 -15.78 28.99 -9.26
N ALA A 233 -15.55 27.70 -9.00
CA ALA A 233 -16.11 26.61 -9.80
C ALA A 233 -17.65 26.54 -9.67
N ALA A 234 -18.20 26.72 -8.46
CA ALA A 234 -19.65 26.75 -8.25
C ALA A 234 -20.31 27.92 -9.01
N GLN A 235 -19.69 29.10 -8.99
CA GLN A 235 -20.19 30.28 -9.72
C GLN A 235 -20.10 30.10 -11.24
N ALA A 236 -19.14 29.33 -11.72
CA ALA A 236 -18.97 29.01 -13.15
C ALA A 236 -19.86 27.83 -13.62
N GLY A 237 -20.66 27.25 -12.73
CA GLY A 237 -21.59 26.16 -13.07
C GLY A 237 -20.92 24.79 -13.20
N ILE A 238 -19.70 24.60 -12.68
CA ILE A 238 -19.05 23.28 -12.59
C ILE A 238 -19.77 22.43 -11.55
N LEU A 239 -20.01 21.16 -11.86
CA LEU A 239 -20.75 20.22 -11.03
C LEU A 239 -19.91 18.95 -10.72
N PRO A 240 -20.26 18.22 -9.66
CA PRO A 240 -19.71 16.88 -9.45
C PRO A 240 -19.96 15.96 -10.64
N GLY A 241 -18.94 15.20 -11.04
CA GLY A 241 -18.98 14.33 -12.22
C GLY A 241 -18.47 14.98 -13.51
N ASP A 242 -18.24 16.29 -13.54
CA ASP A 242 -17.61 16.94 -14.70
C ASP A 242 -16.17 16.44 -14.86
N SER A 243 -15.79 16.13 -16.09
CA SER A 243 -14.41 15.78 -16.45
C SER A 243 -13.78 16.96 -17.18
N ILE A 244 -12.82 17.62 -16.56
CA ILE A 244 -12.07 18.72 -17.17
C ILE A 244 -11.06 18.12 -18.15
N ILE A 245 -11.19 18.45 -19.42
CA ILE A 245 -10.35 17.88 -20.49
C ILE A 245 -9.37 18.89 -21.09
N ALA A 246 -9.62 20.19 -20.94
CA ALA A 246 -8.70 21.19 -21.40
C ALA A 246 -8.70 22.45 -20.51
N LEU A 247 -7.55 23.13 -20.47
CA LEU A 247 -7.32 24.42 -19.84
C LEU A 247 -6.77 25.38 -20.89
N ASP A 248 -7.46 26.51 -21.12
CA ASP A 248 -7.11 27.49 -22.14
C ASP A 248 -6.87 26.90 -23.53
N GLY A 249 -7.70 25.91 -23.90
CA GLY A 249 -7.64 25.21 -25.18
C GLY A 249 -6.56 24.13 -25.29
N LYS A 250 -5.75 23.89 -24.24
CA LYS A 250 -4.78 22.79 -24.20
C LYS A 250 -5.35 21.62 -23.42
N SER A 251 -5.23 20.42 -23.98
CA SER A 251 -5.62 19.19 -23.27
C SER A 251 -4.76 19.02 -22.02
N ILE A 252 -5.41 18.62 -20.91
CA ILE A 252 -4.75 18.49 -19.60
C ILE A 252 -5.17 17.21 -18.86
N SER A 253 -4.27 16.75 -18.03
CA SER A 253 -4.54 15.83 -16.91
C SER A 253 -4.73 16.60 -15.60
N PHE A 254 -5.02 15.91 -14.53
CA PHE A 254 -5.08 16.50 -13.18
C PHE A 254 -3.73 17.07 -12.74
N SER A 255 -2.62 16.40 -13.07
CA SER A 255 -1.26 16.87 -12.78
C SER A 255 -0.91 18.12 -13.56
N ASP A 256 -1.23 18.17 -14.86
CA ASP A 256 -0.98 19.35 -15.71
C ASP A 256 -1.72 20.57 -15.18
N PHE A 257 -2.99 20.40 -14.77
CA PHE A 257 -3.76 21.50 -14.18
C PHE A 257 -3.03 22.08 -12.96
N LYS A 258 -2.62 21.22 -12.02
CA LYS A 258 -1.90 21.66 -10.82
C LYS A 258 -0.59 22.37 -11.14
N GLN A 259 0.19 21.83 -12.07
CA GLN A 259 1.45 22.42 -12.50
C GLN A 259 1.21 23.78 -13.16
N THR A 260 0.29 23.87 -14.11
CA THR A 260 -0.03 25.13 -14.81
C THR A 260 -0.50 26.21 -13.83
N MET A 261 -1.32 25.86 -12.85
CA MET A 261 -1.77 26.83 -11.84
C MET A 261 -0.62 27.28 -10.93
N ALA A 262 0.30 26.40 -10.57
CA ALA A 262 1.50 26.74 -9.80
C ALA A 262 2.43 27.67 -10.61
N GLU A 263 2.64 27.41 -11.89
CA GLU A 263 3.43 28.25 -12.78
C GLU A 263 2.79 29.63 -12.98
N ARG A 264 1.48 29.72 -13.16
CA ARG A 264 0.75 31.01 -13.25
C ARG A 264 0.89 31.82 -11.97
N LYS A 265 0.81 31.17 -10.82
CA LYS A 265 1.04 31.80 -9.52
C LYS A 265 2.47 32.37 -9.39
N LYS A 266 3.46 31.55 -9.78
CA LYS A 266 4.88 31.95 -9.75
C LYS A 266 5.17 33.13 -10.69
N ASN A 267 4.57 33.16 -11.88
CA ASN A 267 4.80 34.14 -12.93
C ASN A 267 3.74 35.25 -12.96
N ALA A 268 2.95 35.42 -11.89
CA ALA A 268 1.80 36.32 -11.88
C ALA A 268 2.15 37.78 -12.21
N GLU A 269 3.27 38.30 -11.70
CA GLU A 269 3.71 39.66 -11.97
C GLU A 269 4.11 39.89 -13.45
N ALA A 270 4.73 38.88 -14.06
CA ALA A 270 5.10 38.98 -15.49
C ALA A 270 3.84 38.94 -16.38
N LEU A 271 2.90 38.03 -16.09
CA LEU A 271 1.63 37.93 -16.82
C LEU A 271 0.80 39.22 -16.73
N LEU A 272 0.76 39.87 -15.57
CA LEU A 272 0.07 41.15 -15.39
C LEU A 272 0.73 42.28 -16.18
N LYS A 273 2.06 42.30 -16.34
CA LYS A 273 2.76 43.28 -17.20
C LYS A 273 2.36 43.12 -18.67
N ASP A 274 2.12 41.88 -19.09
CA ASP A 274 1.67 41.57 -20.44
C ASP A 274 0.12 41.67 -20.59
N SER A 275 -0.57 42.31 -19.63
CA SER A 275 -2.02 42.49 -19.59
C SER A 275 -2.82 41.18 -19.58
N ILE A 276 -2.23 40.11 -19.09
CA ILE A 276 -2.85 38.82 -18.92
C ILE A 276 -3.24 38.63 -17.44
N ASP A 277 -4.54 38.42 -17.14
CA ASP A 277 -4.95 38.09 -15.78
C ASP A 277 -4.56 36.63 -15.46
N PRO A 278 -3.59 36.40 -14.55
CA PRO A 278 -3.09 35.04 -14.27
C PRO A 278 -4.14 34.15 -13.58
N ARG A 279 -5.21 34.74 -13.07
CA ARG A 279 -6.29 34.02 -12.39
C ARG A 279 -7.49 33.72 -13.28
N LEU A 280 -7.59 34.35 -14.45
CA LEU A 280 -8.63 34.04 -15.41
C LEU A 280 -8.24 32.80 -16.21
N ILE A 281 -9.10 31.79 -16.21
CA ILE A 281 -8.90 30.53 -16.92
C ILE A 281 -10.15 30.14 -17.68
N THR A 282 -9.96 29.44 -18.80
CA THR A 282 -11.04 28.84 -19.58
C THR A 282 -10.91 27.33 -19.49
N LEU A 283 -11.98 26.69 -19.01
CA LEU A 283 -12.06 25.23 -18.86
C LEU A 283 -12.96 24.65 -19.93
N THR A 284 -12.49 23.59 -20.59
CA THR A 284 -13.34 22.71 -21.38
C THR A 284 -13.59 21.45 -20.58
N TYR A 285 -14.86 21.07 -20.43
CA TYR A 285 -15.25 19.92 -19.64
C TYR A 285 -16.29 19.05 -20.35
N VAL A 286 -16.38 17.80 -19.95
CA VAL A 286 -17.39 16.86 -20.43
C VAL A 286 -18.36 16.55 -19.30
N ARG A 287 -19.66 16.74 -19.57
CA ARG A 287 -20.78 16.42 -18.67
C ARG A 287 -21.78 15.54 -19.39
N GLY A 288 -21.99 14.31 -18.90
CA GLY A 288 -22.94 13.38 -19.53
C GLY A 288 -22.66 13.10 -21.02
N GLY A 289 -21.40 13.12 -21.43
CA GLY A 289 -20.97 12.92 -22.82
C GLY A 289 -21.03 14.17 -23.70
N VAL A 290 -21.49 15.31 -23.19
CA VAL A 290 -21.52 16.59 -23.92
C VAL A 290 -20.29 17.42 -23.49
N THR A 291 -19.59 17.96 -24.46
CA THR A 291 -18.48 18.90 -24.23
C THR A 291 -19.00 20.33 -24.16
N ASP A 292 -18.60 21.06 -23.12
CA ASP A 292 -18.97 22.45 -22.91
C ASP A 292 -17.73 23.23 -22.40
N THR A 293 -17.81 24.57 -22.43
CA THR A 293 -16.70 25.43 -22.05
C THR A 293 -17.19 26.54 -21.13
N THR A 294 -16.44 26.81 -20.06
CA THR A 294 -16.72 27.91 -19.14
C THR A 294 -15.46 28.67 -18.78
N SER A 295 -15.58 29.95 -18.49
CA SER A 295 -14.47 30.76 -17.98
C SER A 295 -14.74 31.13 -16.53
N LEU A 296 -13.70 31.05 -15.72
CA LEU A 296 -13.77 31.42 -14.32
C LEU A 296 -12.50 32.10 -13.84
N ARG A 297 -12.63 32.87 -12.78
CA ARG A 297 -11.48 33.47 -12.10
C ARG A 297 -11.21 32.72 -10.80
N VAL A 298 -10.07 32.02 -10.72
CA VAL A 298 -9.66 31.32 -9.51
C VAL A 298 -9.43 32.27 -8.34
N ASP A 299 -9.47 31.78 -7.12
CA ASP A 299 -9.25 32.58 -5.91
C ASP A 299 -7.80 33.10 -5.80
N SER A 300 -7.51 33.81 -4.71
CA SER A 300 -6.16 34.37 -4.44
C SER A 300 -5.09 33.30 -4.21
N ALA A 301 -5.50 32.07 -3.87
CA ALA A 301 -4.62 30.90 -3.71
C ALA A 301 -4.44 30.12 -5.03
N TYR A 302 -5.08 30.56 -6.14
CA TYR A 302 -5.12 29.88 -7.45
C TYR A 302 -5.89 28.54 -7.39
N LEU A 303 -6.94 28.49 -6.57
CA LEU A 303 -7.80 27.33 -6.44
C LEU A 303 -9.17 27.62 -7.05
N MET A 304 -9.79 26.59 -7.63
CA MET A 304 -11.18 26.65 -8.13
C MET A 304 -12.21 26.35 -7.04
N GLY A 305 -11.79 25.73 -5.94
CA GLY A 305 -12.68 25.27 -4.87
C GLY A 305 -13.42 23.97 -5.23
N VAL A 306 -12.70 23.01 -5.75
CA VAL A 306 -13.19 21.66 -6.06
C VAL A 306 -12.33 20.60 -5.40
N VAL A 307 -12.89 19.41 -5.21
CA VAL A 307 -12.16 18.19 -4.88
C VAL A 307 -12.15 17.30 -6.11
N ALA A 308 -10.96 16.88 -6.52
CA ALA A 308 -10.80 15.94 -7.63
C ALA A 308 -11.08 14.51 -7.17
N SER A 309 -11.73 13.72 -8.00
CA SER A 309 -11.83 12.28 -7.82
C SER A 309 -10.46 11.63 -8.13
N LEU A 310 -9.90 10.93 -7.16
CA LEU A 310 -8.66 10.17 -7.31
C LEU A 310 -8.89 8.66 -7.10
N THR A 311 -10.12 8.23 -7.24
CA THR A 311 -10.51 6.82 -7.10
C THR A 311 -10.03 6.05 -8.32
N THR A 312 -8.95 5.33 -8.18
CA THR A 312 -8.19 4.66 -9.26
C THR A 312 -9.06 3.69 -10.06
N ASP A 313 -9.93 2.94 -9.41
CA ASP A 313 -10.85 1.98 -10.03
C ASP A 313 -11.91 2.60 -10.94
N ARG A 314 -12.19 3.91 -10.77
CA ARG A 314 -13.13 4.66 -11.62
C ARG A 314 -12.45 5.39 -12.76
N LEU A 315 -11.16 5.71 -12.62
CA LEU A 315 -10.43 6.57 -13.53
C LEU A 315 -9.50 5.83 -14.47
N LEU A 316 -9.09 4.61 -14.09
CA LEU A 316 -8.15 3.79 -14.85
C LEU A 316 -8.72 2.39 -15.07
N PRO A 317 -8.42 1.74 -16.21
CA PRO A 317 -8.88 0.39 -16.49
C PRO A 317 -8.19 -0.61 -15.56
N MET A 318 -8.94 -1.10 -14.57
CA MET A 318 -8.48 -2.13 -13.63
C MET A 318 -8.72 -3.51 -14.22
N VAL A 319 -7.71 -4.34 -14.21
CA VAL A 319 -7.81 -5.75 -14.58
C VAL A 319 -7.77 -6.58 -13.31
N LYS A 320 -8.73 -7.50 -13.18
CA LYS A 320 -8.80 -8.47 -12.11
C LYS A 320 -8.32 -9.82 -12.62
N LYS A 321 -7.24 -10.33 -12.05
CA LYS A 321 -6.78 -11.70 -12.26
C LYS A 321 -7.37 -12.57 -11.15
N GLU A 322 -8.26 -13.47 -11.50
CA GLU A 322 -8.86 -14.43 -10.59
C GLU A 322 -7.98 -15.68 -10.49
N TYR A 323 -7.86 -16.22 -9.29
CA TYR A 323 -7.15 -17.46 -9.01
C TYR A 323 -8.14 -18.55 -8.65
N THR A 324 -7.92 -19.73 -9.20
CA THR A 324 -8.68 -20.95 -8.90
C THR A 324 -7.76 -21.99 -8.31
N PHE A 325 -8.29 -22.95 -7.60
CA PHE A 325 -7.49 -24.05 -7.03
C PHE A 325 -6.98 -25.05 -8.08
N PHE A 326 -7.42 -24.92 -9.33
CA PHE A 326 -7.01 -25.77 -10.45
C PHE A 326 -6.87 -24.93 -11.72
#